data_df01c34bb3ede1471038ee6001b19460
#
_entry.id   df01c34bb3ede1471038ee6001b19460
#
_cell.length_a   1.000
_cell.length_b   1.000
_cell.length_c   1.000
_cell.angle_alpha   90.00
_cell.angle_beta   90.00
_cell.angle_gamma   90.00
#
_symmetry.space_group_name_H-M   'P 1'
#
loop_
_entity.id
_entity.type
_entity.pdbx_description
1 polymer ?
#
loop_
_entity_poly.entity_id
_entity_poly.type
_entity_poly.pdbx_seq_one_letter_code
_entity_poly.pdbx_strand_id
1 'polypeptide(L)'
;TGILQEAQQKAADLYGAKKTYYLVNGSTCGLLAAISAAVPRGEKILVARNCHKAVYHAMYLRQLVPVYLYPEDTAYGIQGQVTPQMVRKQLEQTPDIRAVVITSPTYDGVVSDIKNIADTVHAYGIPLIVDEAHGAHFGFSPEFPENATRLGADAVIMSVHKTLPAFTQTALLHLCSDRITEKKVAQFLGIYETSSPSYLLMAGIEKSLQIIEKDREMLFAAYSRRLAEFRDKTKNLKTLQVLQPSDFSKQ
;
A
#
# COMPACT_ATOMS: atom_id res chain seq x y z
N THR A 1 -9.20 -20.68 -12.63
CA THR A 1 -10.10 -20.86 -13.75
C THR A 1 -11.04 -19.67 -13.87
N GLY A 2 -11.79 -19.52 -14.96
CA GLY A 2 -12.58 -18.39 -15.43
C GLY A 2 -13.07 -17.43 -14.34
N ILE A 3 -13.93 -17.87 -13.42
CA ILE A 3 -14.60 -16.97 -12.47
C ILE A 3 -13.64 -16.20 -11.54
N LEU A 4 -12.57 -16.84 -11.06
CA LEU A 4 -11.56 -16.15 -10.22
C LEU A 4 -10.72 -15.18 -11.04
N GLN A 5 -10.40 -15.53 -12.27
CA GLN A 5 -9.66 -14.65 -13.18
C GLN A 5 -10.49 -13.42 -13.53
N GLU A 6 -11.78 -13.60 -13.83
CA GLU A 6 -12.71 -12.50 -14.09
C GLU A 6 -12.87 -11.58 -12.86
N ALA A 7 -13.01 -12.15 -11.66
CA ALA A 7 -13.12 -11.38 -10.43
C ALA A 7 -11.85 -10.54 -10.16
N GLN A 8 -10.67 -11.14 -10.33
CA GLN A 8 -9.39 -10.43 -10.18
C GLN A 8 -9.18 -9.35 -11.26
N GLN A 9 -9.69 -9.57 -12.49
CA GLN A 9 -9.64 -8.55 -13.53
C GLN A 9 -10.56 -7.37 -13.20
N LYS A 10 -11.78 -7.60 -12.73
CA LYS A 10 -12.67 -6.54 -12.25
C LYS A 10 -12.04 -5.73 -11.12
N ALA A 11 -11.35 -6.39 -10.20
CA ALA A 11 -10.61 -5.68 -9.15
C ALA A 11 -9.48 -4.83 -9.73
N ALA A 12 -8.75 -5.33 -10.73
CA ALA A 12 -7.72 -4.56 -11.43
C ALA A 12 -8.31 -3.32 -12.10
N ASP A 13 -9.41 -3.47 -12.81
CA ASP A 13 -10.10 -2.37 -13.50
C ASP A 13 -10.60 -1.32 -12.49
N LEU A 14 -11.18 -1.76 -11.37
CA LEU A 14 -11.69 -0.89 -10.32
C LEU A 14 -10.60 0.01 -9.71
N TYR A 15 -9.39 -0.54 -9.47
CA TYR A 15 -8.26 0.19 -8.92
C TYR A 15 -7.36 0.84 -9.99
N GLY A 16 -7.57 0.56 -11.27
CA GLY A 16 -6.72 1.05 -12.35
C GLY A 16 -5.36 0.35 -12.41
N ALA A 17 -5.29 -0.90 -11.97
CA ALA A 17 -4.10 -1.74 -12.05
C ALA A 17 -4.07 -2.57 -13.33
N LYS A 18 -2.89 -3.01 -13.74
CA LYS A 18 -2.71 -3.93 -14.87
C LYS A 18 -3.22 -5.34 -14.54
N LYS A 19 -2.96 -5.78 -13.31
CA LYS A 19 -3.37 -7.09 -12.78
C LYS A 19 -3.54 -7.03 -11.28
N THR A 20 -4.50 -7.79 -10.75
CA THR A 20 -4.74 -7.93 -9.33
C THR A 20 -4.76 -9.40 -8.92
N TYR A 21 -4.19 -9.70 -7.76
CA TYR A 21 -4.27 -11.00 -7.10
C TYR A 21 -5.06 -10.87 -5.80
N TYR A 22 -5.99 -11.78 -5.57
CA TYR A 22 -6.66 -11.95 -4.28
C TYR A 22 -5.73 -12.70 -3.33
N LEU A 23 -5.56 -12.17 -2.13
CA LEU A 23 -4.72 -12.75 -1.09
C LEU A 23 -5.58 -13.17 0.10
N VAL A 24 -5.39 -14.41 0.55
CA VAL A 24 -6.09 -14.95 1.73
C VAL A 24 -5.14 -15.22 2.91
N ASN A 25 -3.85 -14.91 2.74
CA ASN A 25 -2.83 -14.93 3.79
C ASN A 25 -2.39 -13.50 4.19
N GLY A 26 -3.25 -12.51 3.97
CA GLY A 26 -3.03 -11.11 4.33
C GLY A 26 -2.07 -10.38 3.40
N SER A 27 -1.96 -9.07 3.62
CA SER A 27 -0.97 -8.21 2.94
C SER A 27 0.47 -8.65 3.19
N THR A 28 0.73 -9.37 4.30
CA THR A 28 2.03 -9.98 4.58
C THR A 28 2.50 -10.85 3.42
N CYS A 29 1.64 -11.74 2.92
CA CYS A 29 1.96 -12.58 1.76
C CYS A 29 2.25 -11.74 0.51
N GLY A 30 1.44 -10.73 0.25
CA GLY A 30 1.62 -9.81 -0.88
C GLY A 30 2.96 -9.06 -0.83
N LEU A 31 3.35 -8.55 0.33
CA LEU A 31 4.64 -7.87 0.53
C LEU A 31 5.81 -8.83 0.32
N LEU A 32 5.74 -10.04 0.90
CA LEU A 32 6.76 -11.07 0.69
C LEU A 32 6.92 -11.39 -0.79
N ALA A 33 5.81 -11.58 -1.51
CA ALA A 33 5.81 -11.94 -2.93
C ALA A 33 6.32 -10.79 -3.82
N ALA A 34 5.83 -9.57 -3.62
CA ALA A 34 6.23 -8.41 -4.42
C ALA A 34 7.72 -8.08 -4.25
N ILE A 35 8.23 -8.05 -3.01
CA ILE A 35 9.64 -7.79 -2.73
C ILE A 35 10.52 -8.90 -3.29
N SER A 36 10.13 -10.17 -3.12
CA SER A 36 10.89 -11.31 -3.63
C SER A 36 10.93 -11.36 -5.16
N ALA A 37 9.88 -10.86 -5.83
CA ALA A 37 9.81 -10.77 -7.29
C ALA A 37 10.65 -9.61 -7.83
N ALA A 38 10.69 -8.50 -7.12
CA ALA A 38 11.36 -7.28 -7.53
C ALA A 38 12.88 -7.33 -7.29
N VAL A 39 13.33 -7.95 -6.17
CA VAL A 39 14.72 -7.88 -5.74
C VAL A 39 15.36 -9.27 -5.76
N PRO A 40 16.44 -9.48 -6.54
CA PRO A 40 17.22 -10.70 -6.49
C PRO A 40 17.80 -10.96 -5.10
N ARG A 41 18.02 -12.24 -4.76
CA ARG A 41 18.59 -12.62 -3.47
C ARG A 41 19.98 -11.97 -3.27
N GLY A 42 20.21 -11.42 -2.09
CA GLY A 42 21.47 -10.80 -1.70
C GLY A 42 21.66 -9.35 -2.18
N GLU A 43 20.77 -8.83 -2.99
CA GLU A 43 20.86 -7.47 -3.54
C GLU A 43 20.33 -6.40 -2.57
N LYS A 44 20.61 -5.13 -2.87
CA LYS A 44 20.20 -3.98 -2.05
C LYS A 44 18.75 -3.57 -2.30
N ILE A 45 18.10 -3.16 -1.22
CA ILE A 45 16.73 -2.62 -1.23
C ILE A 45 16.64 -1.36 -0.37
N LEU A 46 15.98 -0.31 -0.86
CA LEU A 46 15.70 0.91 -0.11
C LEU A 46 14.34 0.81 0.55
N VAL A 47 14.28 0.93 1.87
CA VAL A 47 13.04 0.75 2.63
C VAL A 47 12.84 1.86 3.66
N ALA A 48 11.59 2.30 3.83
CA ALA A 48 11.25 3.19 4.93
C ALA A 48 11.41 2.45 6.28
N ARG A 49 12.09 3.08 7.25
CA ARG A 49 12.39 2.45 8.54
C ARG A 49 11.14 2.10 9.34
N ASN A 50 10.04 2.82 9.12
CA ASN A 50 8.73 2.59 9.73
C ASN A 50 7.86 1.57 8.98
N CYS A 51 8.42 0.79 8.05
CA CYS A 51 7.67 -0.22 7.32
C CYS A 51 7.19 -1.37 8.23
N HIS A 52 6.15 -2.06 7.79
CA HIS A 52 5.61 -3.22 8.48
C HIS A 52 6.63 -4.36 8.57
N LYS A 53 6.55 -5.16 9.67
CA LYS A 53 7.45 -6.32 9.89
C LYS A 53 7.56 -7.30 8.70
N ALA A 54 6.53 -7.39 7.84
CA ALA A 54 6.55 -8.22 6.64
C ALA A 54 7.68 -7.83 5.67
N VAL A 55 8.03 -6.54 5.58
CA VAL A 55 9.15 -6.06 4.77
C VAL A 55 10.47 -6.59 5.34
N TYR A 56 10.65 -6.54 6.68
CA TYR A 56 11.81 -7.13 7.34
C TYR A 56 11.90 -8.64 7.14
N HIS A 57 10.76 -9.34 7.19
CA HIS A 57 10.72 -10.77 6.92
C HIS A 57 11.13 -11.08 5.46
N ALA A 58 10.67 -10.28 4.49
CA ALA A 58 11.08 -10.42 3.09
C ALA A 58 12.60 -10.23 2.94
N MET A 59 13.16 -9.20 3.56
CA MET A 59 14.61 -8.97 3.56
C MET A 59 15.39 -10.13 4.18
N TYR A 60 14.94 -10.66 5.31
CA TYR A 60 15.55 -11.81 5.95
C TYR A 60 15.50 -13.07 5.06
N LEU A 61 14.33 -13.43 4.54
CA LEU A 61 14.15 -14.62 3.71
C LEU A 61 14.94 -14.54 2.40
N ARG A 62 15.07 -13.36 1.84
CA ARG A 62 15.79 -13.11 0.60
C ARG A 62 17.25 -12.70 0.81
N GLN A 63 17.70 -12.58 2.08
CA GLN A 63 19.06 -12.12 2.45
C GLN A 63 19.39 -10.76 1.80
N LEU A 64 18.41 -9.85 1.73
CA LEU A 64 18.59 -8.55 1.12
C LEU A 64 19.41 -7.63 2.02
N VAL A 65 20.17 -6.73 1.39
CA VAL A 65 20.94 -5.70 2.09
C VAL A 65 20.09 -4.43 2.20
N PRO A 66 19.60 -4.09 3.40
CA PRO A 66 18.74 -2.93 3.56
C PRO A 66 19.52 -1.61 3.54
N VAL A 67 18.96 -0.65 2.82
CA VAL A 67 19.27 0.78 2.94
C VAL A 67 18.00 1.43 3.51
N TYR A 68 18.13 2.30 4.51
CA TYR A 68 16.97 2.83 5.21
C TYR A 68 16.70 4.30 4.89
N LEU A 69 15.43 4.62 4.67
CA LEU A 69 14.88 5.97 4.76
C LEU A 69 14.38 6.18 6.19
N TYR A 70 14.73 7.31 6.78
CA TYR A 70 14.30 7.70 8.12
C TYR A 70 13.38 8.92 8.00
N PRO A 71 12.04 8.72 7.96
CA PRO A 71 11.12 9.84 8.03
C PRO A 71 11.37 10.66 9.28
N GLU A 72 11.22 11.98 9.19
CA GLU A 72 11.39 12.86 10.33
C GLU A 72 10.24 12.64 11.33
N ASP A 73 10.56 12.71 12.62
CA ASP A 73 9.54 12.67 13.67
C ASP A 73 8.80 14.01 13.70
N THR A 74 7.47 13.93 13.79
CA THR A 74 6.65 15.11 13.98
C THR A 74 6.65 15.56 15.45
N ALA A 75 6.21 16.79 15.72
CA ALA A 75 6.05 17.29 17.09
C ALA A 75 5.08 16.46 17.95
N TYR A 76 4.31 15.56 17.33
CA TYR A 76 3.33 14.69 17.98
C TYR A 76 3.85 13.28 18.28
N GLY A 77 5.14 13.01 18.05
CA GLY A 77 5.74 11.70 18.27
C GLY A 77 5.36 10.62 17.26
N ILE A 78 4.78 11.00 16.13
CA ILE A 78 4.53 10.13 14.98
C ILE A 78 5.49 10.46 13.84
N GLN A 79 5.80 9.50 13.01
CA GLN A 79 6.71 9.72 11.89
C GLN A 79 6.01 10.42 10.73
N GLY A 80 6.71 11.36 10.11
CA GLY A 80 6.26 12.14 8.97
C GLY A 80 6.31 11.37 7.66
N GLN A 81 6.27 12.12 6.58
CA GLN A 81 6.27 11.58 5.21
C GLN A 81 7.66 11.09 4.80
N VAL A 82 7.69 10.10 3.90
CA VAL A 82 8.83 9.90 3.01
C VAL A 82 8.71 10.90 1.86
N THR A 83 9.77 11.71 1.64
CA THR A 83 9.77 12.70 0.57
C THR A 83 10.54 12.24 -0.66
N PRO A 84 10.23 12.75 -1.87
CA PRO A 84 11.01 12.45 -3.08
C PRO A 84 12.50 12.82 -2.93
N GLN A 85 12.81 13.88 -2.19
CA GLN A 85 14.19 14.34 -1.93
C GLN A 85 14.97 13.33 -1.09
N MET A 86 14.34 12.75 -0.05
CA MET A 86 14.95 11.69 0.77
C MET A 86 15.29 10.47 -0.08
N VAL A 87 14.35 10.05 -0.94
CA VAL A 87 14.53 8.91 -1.85
C VAL A 87 15.68 9.19 -2.83
N ARG A 88 15.66 10.33 -3.49
CA ARG A 88 16.72 10.75 -4.42
C ARG A 88 18.09 10.74 -3.77
N LYS A 89 18.23 11.37 -2.61
CA LYS A 89 19.49 11.43 -1.85
C LYS A 89 20.06 10.03 -1.58
N GLN A 90 19.21 9.09 -1.17
CA GLN A 90 19.67 7.72 -0.90
C GLN A 90 20.05 6.96 -2.17
N LEU A 91 19.32 7.15 -3.26
CA LEU A 91 19.63 6.53 -4.56
C LEU A 91 20.94 7.07 -5.14
N GLU A 92 21.25 8.37 -4.97
CA GLU A 92 22.51 8.98 -5.35
C GLU A 92 23.69 8.48 -4.52
N GLN A 93 23.49 8.29 -3.21
CA GLN A 93 24.55 7.86 -2.29
C GLN A 93 24.81 6.35 -2.30
N THR A 94 23.82 5.57 -2.71
CA THR A 94 23.92 4.11 -2.68
C THR A 94 23.56 3.53 -4.04
N PRO A 95 24.56 3.23 -4.87
CA PRO A 95 24.33 2.55 -6.16
C PRO A 95 23.83 1.12 -5.94
N ASP A 96 23.28 0.51 -7.00
CA ASP A 96 22.83 -0.89 -7.05
C ASP A 96 21.60 -1.22 -6.19
N ILE A 97 20.83 -0.23 -5.73
CA ILE A 97 19.50 -0.45 -5.17
C ILE A 97 18.59 -1.01 -6.29
N ARG A 98 17.86 -2.10 -5.99
CA ARG A 98 17.02 -2.80 -6.97
C ARG A 98 15.53 -2.48 -6.87
N ALA A 99 15.08 -1.97 -5.74
CA ALA A 99 13.71 -1.53 -5.54
C ALA A 99 13.61 -0.57 -4.37
N VAL A 100 12.55 0.22 -4.35
CA VAL A 100 12.15 1.06 -3.21
C VAL A 100 10.84 0.53 -2.62
N VAL A 101 10.76 0.44 -1.30
CA VAL A 101 9.55 0.06 -0.57
C VAL A 101 9.20 1.12 0.45
N ILE A 102 8.00 1.66 0.36
CA ILE A 102 7.47 2.63 1.34
C ILE A 102 6.09 2.21 1.82
N THR A 103 5.71 2.69 3.00
CA THR A 103 4.36 2.52 3.56
C THR A 103 3.61 3.85 3.47
N SER A 104 2.52 3.86 2.72
CA SER A 104 1.64 5.04 2.56
C SER A 104 0.21 4.58 2.24
N PRO A 105 -0.77 4.91 3.11
CA PRO A 105 -0.57 5.65 4.37
C PRO A 105 0.14 4.81 5.44
N THR A 106 0.78 5.51 6.39
CA THR A 106 1.32 4.87 7.59
C THR A 106 0.18 4.39 8.51
N TYR A 107 0.53 3.69 9.60
CA TYR A 107 -0.46 3.30 10.63
C TYR A 107 -1.19 4.51 11.21
N ASP A 108 -0.49 5.63 11.37
CA ASP A 108 -1.04 6.89 11.92
C ASP A 108 -1.77 7.75 10.88
N GLY A 109 -1.83 7.29 9.62
CA GLY A 109 -2.55 7.96 8.53
C GLY A 109 -1.72 8.99 7.74
N VAL A 110 -0.40 9.02 7.91
CA VAL A 110 0.47 9.91 7.13
C VAL A 110 0.64 9.39 5.71
N VAL A 111 0.34 10.24 4.74
CA VAL A 111 0.39 9.94 3.29
C VAL A 111 1.61 10.62 2.68
N SER A 112 2.40 9.88 1.90
CA SER A 112 3.56 10.39 1.16
C SER A 112 3.18 10.78 -0.28
N ASP A 113 3.96 11.63 -0.90
CA ASP A 113 3.78 12.05 -2.30
C ASP A 113 4.23 10.94 -3.27
N ILE A 114 3.36 9.93 -3.44
CA ILE A 114 3.65 8.73 -4.24
C ILE A 114 3.99 9.08 -5.68
N LYS A 115 3.30 10.06 -6.28
CA LYS A 115 3.54 10.44 -7.68
C LYS A 115 4.98 10.90 -7.91
N ASN A 116 5.44 11.86 -7.13
CA ASN A 116 6.79 12.40 -7.28
C ASN A 116 7.88 11.41 -6.79
N ILE A 117 7.55 10.54 -5.83
CA ILE A 117 8.42 9.43 -5.43
C ILE A 117 8.57 8.43 -6.59
N ALA A 118 7.47 8.04 -7.24
CA ALA A 118 7.50 7.13 -8.38
C ALA A 118 8.35 7.70 -9.53
N ASP A 119 8.13 8.96 -9.90
CA ASP A 119 8.92 9.64 -10.93
C ASP A 119 10.42 9.66 -10.57
N THR A 120 10.75 9.89 -9.29
CA THR A 120 12.14 9.85 -8.79
C THR A 120 12.73 8.44 -8.92
N VAL A 121 12.02 7.41 -8.46
CA VAL A 121 12.47 6.00 -8.48
C VAL A 121 12.64 5.50 -9.92
N HIS A 122 11.70 5.84 -10.79
CA HIS A 122 11.72 5.45 -12.20
C HIS A 122 12.86 6.09 -12.99
N ALA A 123 13.35 7.28 -12.61
CA ALA A 123 14.52 7.88 -13.20
C ALA A 123 15.80 7.02 -13.02
N TYR A 124 15.82 6.14 -12.02
CA TYR A 124 16.90 5.16 -11.80
C TYR A 124 16.58 3.78 -12.41
N GLY A 125 15.45 3.62 -13.12
CA GLY A 125 15.07 2.39 -13.80
C GLY A 125 14.64 1.25 -12.88
N ILE A 126 14.34 1.52 -11.59
CA ILE A 126 13.96 0.52 -10.58
C ILE A 126 12.48 0.65 -10.20
N PRO A 127 11.85 -0.42 -9.65
CA PRO A 127 10.44 -0.39 -9.25
C PRO A 127 10.22 0.25 -7.88
N LEU A 128 9.02 0.87 -7.73
CA LEU A 128 8.44 1.32 -6.47
C LEU A 128 7.36 0.35 -6.01
N ILE A 129 7.50 -0.17 -4.81
CA ILE A 129 6.49 -0.99 -4.12
C ILE A 129 5.89 -0.15 -2.99
N VAL A 130 4.56 -0.06 -2.96
CA VAL A 130 3.84 0.68 -1.91
C VAL A 130 3.04 -0.29 -1.05
N ASP A 131 3.34 -0.31 0.24
CA ASP A 131 2.48 -0.91 1.26
C ASP A 131 1.35 0.08 1.58
N GLU A 132 0.23 -0.10 0.90
CA GLU A 132 -1.01 0.67 1.07
C GLU A 132 -2.04 -0.12 1.89
N ALA A 133 -1.58 -0.92 2.86
CA ALA A 133 -2.44 -1.77 3.66
C ALA A 133 -3.56 -1.01 4.40
N HIS A 134 -3.37 0.26 4.71
CA HIS A 134 -4.37 1.13 5.35
C HIS A 134 -5.13 2.03 4.36
N GLY A 135 -4.90 1.89 3.06
CA GLY A 135 -5.46 2.75 2.01
C GLY A 135 -6.37 2.06 1.00
N ALA A 136 -6.92 0.86 1.28
CA ALA A 136 -7.76 0.15 0.31
C ALA A 136 -9.02 0.93 -0.13
N HIS A 137 -9.40 1.98 0.59
CA HIS A 137 -10.51 2.89 0.26
C HIS A 137 -10.07 4.13 -0.56
N PHE A 138 -8.78 4.34 -0.77
CA PHE A 138 -8.27 5.50 -1.51
C PHE A 138 -8.75 5.49 -2.97
N GLY A 139 -8.91 6.68 -3.55
CA GLY A 139 -9.37 6.86 -4.92
C GLY A 139 -10.88 6.61 -5.16
N PHE A 140 -11.65 6.25 -4.12
CA PHE A 140 -13.10 6.00 -4.26
C PHE A 140 -13.99 7.17 -3.84
N SER A 141 -13.41 8.24 -3.32
CA SER A 141 -14.11 9.48 -2.97
C SER A 141 -13.16 10.67 -3.14
N PRO A 142 -13.65 11.84 -3.55
CA PRO A 142 -12.83 13.05 -3.62
C PRO A 142 -12.31 13.52 -2.26
N GLU A 143 -12.89 13.03 -1.17
CA GLU A 143 -12.47 13.31 0.21
C GLU A 143 -11.23 12.51 0.65
N PHE A 144 -10.81 11.52 -0.15
CA PHE A 144 -9.65 10.67 0.12
C PHE A 144 -8.51 10.97 -0.85
N PRO A 145 -7.26 10.65 -0.46
CA PRO A 145 -6.15 10.63 -1.40
C PRO A 145 -6.42 9.69 -2.58
N GLU A 146 -5.74 9.91 -3.69
CA GLU A 146 -5.71 8.95 -4.79
C GLU A 146 -4.89 7.71 -4.39
N ASN A 147 -5.25 6.54 -4.92
CA ASN A 147 -4.54 5.30 -4.62
C ASN A 147 -3.20 5.20 -5.38
N ALA A 148 -2.26 4.49 -4.79
CA ALA A 148 -0.90 4.37 -5.32
C ALA A 148 -0.84 3.67 -6.68
N THR A 149 -1.84 2.87 -7.05
CA THR A 149 -1.91 2.19 -8.35
C THR A 149 -2.00 3.19 -9.52
N ARG A 150 -2.69 4.32 -9.30
CA ARG A 150 -2.86 5.39 -10.30
C ARG A 150 -1.77 6.47 -10.20
N LEU A 151 -1.00 6.47 -9.09
CA LEU A 151 0.07 7.43 -8.85
C LEU A 151 1.45 6.95 -9.32
N GLY A 152 1.52 5.81 -10.00
CA GLY A 152 2.74 5.33 -10.64
C GLY A 152 3.53 4.30 -9.82
N ALA A 153 3.01 3.77 -8.71
CA ALA A 153 3.63 2.62 -8.06
C ALA A 153 3.60 1.39 -9.00
N ASP A 154 4.62 0.54 -8.92
CA ASP A 154 4.73 -0.67 -9.77
C ASP A 154 4.03 -1.89 -9.15
N ALA A 155 4.04 -1.98 -7.82
CA ALA A 155 3.23 -2.92 -7.07
C ALA A 155 2.64 -2.22 -5.85
N VAL A 156 1.36 -2.51 -5.56
CA VAL A 156 0.63 -1.96 -4.41
C VAL A 156 -0.03 -3.09 -3.66
N ILE A 157 0.15 -3.10 -2.34
CA ILE A 157 -0.44 -4.12 -1.47
C ILE A 157 -1.44 -3.46 -0.54
N MET A 158 -2.70 -3.92 -0.59
CA MET A 158 -3.81 -3.37 0.18
C MET A 158 -4.43 -4.44 1.08
N SER A 159 -4.70 -4.11 2.35
CA SER A 159 -5.51 -4.95 3.22
C SER A 159 -6.98 -4.57 3.10
N VAL A 160 -7.78 -5.39 2.42
CA VAL A 160 -9.21 -5.11 2.22
C VAL A 160 -9.93 -5.02 3.57
N HIS A 161 -9.60 -5.94 4.49
CA HIS A 161 -10.23 -6.06 5.80
C HIS A 161 -9.97 -4.90 6.77
N LYS A 162 -9.01 -4.00 6.49
CA LYS A 162 -8.71 -2.89 7.41
C LYS A 162 -9.63 -1.70 7.20
N THR A 163 -9.98 -1.41 5.96
CA THR A 163 -10.70 -0.18 5.61
C THR A 163 -11.95 -0.40 4.75
N LEU A 164 -12.18 -1.63 4.28
CA LEU A 164 -13.35 -2.04 3.53
C LEU A 164 -14.06 -3.21 4.23
N PRO A 165 -15.34 -3.47 3.95
CA PRO A 165 -16.14 -4.50 4.63
C PRO A 165 -15.79 -5.92 4.13
N ALA A 166 -14.70 -6.48 4.64
CA ALA A 166 -14.22 -7.82 4.30
C ALA A 166 -13.72 -8.58 5.54
N PHE A 167 -13.58 -9.90 5.40
CA PHE A 167 -13.05 -10.73 6.48
C PHE A 167 -11.57 -10.47 6.73
N THR A 168 -11.13 -10.61 7.97
CA THR A 168 -9.71 -10.59 8.35
C THR A 168 -8.89 -11.52 7.46
N GLN A 169 -7.65 -11.19 7.18
CA GLN A 169 -6.70 -11.83 6.24
C GLN A 169 -6.93 -11.49 4.76
N THR A 170 -8.06 -10.91 4.37
CA THR A 170 -8.27 -10.56 2.96
C THR A 170 -7.43 -9.37 2.54
N ALA A 171 -6.73 -9.51 1.43
CA ALA A 171 -5.89 -8.47 0.87
C ALA A 171 -5.83 -8.55 -0.66
N LEU A 172 -5.26 -7.52 -1.29
CA LEU A 172 -5.00 -7.45 -2.72
C LEU A 172 -3.53 -7.14 -2.96
N LEU A 173 -2.97 -7.73 -4.00
CA LEU A 173 -1.71 -7.30 -4.61
C LEU A 173 -2.01 -6.86 -6.03
N HIS A 174 -1.74 -5.60 -6.31
CA HIS A 174 -1.86 -4.98 -7.61
C HIS A 174 -0.50 -4.90 -8.29
N LEU A 175 -0.41 -5.31 -9.55
CA LEU A 175 0.68 -5.00 -10.45
C LEU A 175 0.24 -3.89 -11.41
N CYS A 176 1.02 -2.82 -11.49
CA CYS A 176 0.67 -1.64 -12.26
C CYS A 176 1.59 -1.44 -13.48
N SER A 177 2.75 -2.08 -13.49
CA SER A 177 3.72 -1.99 -14.60
C SER A 177 4.44 -3.32 -14.88
N ASP A 178 5.31 -3.34 -15.90
CA ASP A 178 6.14 -4.50 -16.25
C ASP A 178 7.51 -4.50 -15.57
N ARG A 179 7.83 -3.50 -14.71
CA ARG A 179 9.09 -3.47 -13.95
C ARG A 179 9.19 -4.63 -12.96
N ILE A 180 8.05 -5.11 -12.48
CA ILE A 180 7.96 -6.35 -11.70
C ILE A 180 7.19 -7.36 -12.54
N THR A 181 7.85 -8.44 -12.96
CA THR A 181 7.25 -9.38 -13.90
C THR A 181 6.17 -10.24 -13.23
N GLU A 182 5.02 -10.35 -13.89
CA GLU A 182 3.89 -11.18 -13.45
C GLU A 182 4.31 -12.62 -13.11
N LYS A 183 5.16 -13.22 -13.97
CA LYS A 183 5.65 -14.60 -13.78
C LYS A 183 6.37 -14.78 -12.45
N LYS A 184 7.21 -13.81 -12.04
CA LYS A 184 7.91 -13.86 -10.74
C LYS A 184 6.95 -13.66 -9.57
N VAL A 185 5.99 -12.74 -9.70
CA VAL A 185 4.98 -12.53 -8.65
C VAL A 185 4.15 -13.80 -8.44
N ALA A 186 3.66 -14.41 -9.52
CA ALA A 186 2.90 -15.67 -9.46
C ALA A 186 3.74 -16.81 -8.84
N GLN A 187 5.03 -16.89 -9.17
CA GLN A 187 5.94 -17.88 -8.56
C GLN A 187 6.04 -17.67 -7.04
N PHE A 188 6.25 -16.45 -6.56
CA PHE A 188 6.40 -16.19 -5.12
C PHE A 188 5.07 -16.25 -4.37
N LEU A 189 3.95 -15.91 -5.01
CA LEU A 189 2.62 -16.19 -4.45
C LEU A 189 2.43 -17.68 -4.27
N GLY A 190 2.82 -18.53 -5.23
CA GLY A 190 2.78 -19.98 -5.10
C GLY A 190 3.65 -20.56 -3.98
N ILE A 191 4.66 -19.79 -3.49
CA ILE A 191 5.52 -20.19 -2.36
C ILE A 191 4.94 -19.69 -1.02
N TYR A 192 4.42 -18.48 -0.97
CA TYR A 192 4.02 -17.81 0.27
C TYR A 192 2.52 -17.91 0.56
N GLU A 193 1.69 -18.11 -0.45
CA GLU A 193 0.25 -18.30 -0.30
C GLU A 193 -0.05 -19.78 0.01
N THR A 194 -1.15 -20.03 0.71
CA THR A 194 -1.60 -21.41 0.96
C THR A 194 -2.00 -22.11 -0.34
N SER A 195 -1.68 -23.40 -0.46
CA SER A 195 -2.13 -24.25 -1.57
C SER A 195 -3.63 -24.62 -1.48
N SER A 196 -4.26 -24.33 -0.34
CA SER A 196 -5.68 -24.59 -0.08
C SER A 196 -6.39 -23.28 0.29
N PRO A 197 -6.55 -22.34 -0.66
CA PRO A 197 -7.09 -21.03 -0.36
C PRO A 197 -8.56 -21.10 0.05
N SER A 198 -8.94 -20.31 1.05
CA SER A 198 -10.33 -20.22 1.52
C SER A 198 -11.22 -19.51 0.50
N TYR A 199 -12.16 -20.23 -0.10
CA TYR A 199 -13.17 -19.66 -0.99
C TYR A 199 -14.07 -18.65 -0.27
N LEU A 200 -14.30 -18.83 1.02
CA LEU A 200 -15.07 -17.88 1.82
C LEU A 200 -14.38 -16.50 1.89
N LEU A 201 -13.06 -16.50 2.09
CA LEU A 201 -12.28 -15.25 2.09
C LEU A 201 -12.25 -14.60 0.70
N MET A 202 -12.10 -15.38 -0.36
CA MET A 202 -12.15 -14.86 -1.74
C MET A 202 -13.53 -14.29 -2.08
N ALA A 203 -14.61 -14.96 -1.71
CA ALA A 203 -15.97 -14.46 -1.86
C ALA A 203 -16.21 -13.18 -1.04
N GLY A 204 -15.59 -13.08 0.14
CA GLY A 204 -15.61 -11.87 0.98
C GLY A 204 -14.92 -10.68 0.30
N ILE A 205 -13.77 -10.88 -0.35
CA ILE A 205 -13.12 -9.86 -1.18
C ILE A 205 -14.06 -9.41 -2.30
N GLU A 206 -14.55 -10.36 -3.09
CA GLU A 206 -15.44 -10.07 -4.22
C GLU A 206 -16.67 -9.29 -3.78
N LYS A 207 -17.33 -9.72 -2.70
CA LYS A 207 -18.51 -9.04 -2.18
C LYS A 207 -18.20 -7.62 -1.70
N SER A 208 -17.05 -7.43 -1.05
CA SER A 208 -16.60 -6.10 -0.61
C SER A 208 -16.41 -5.15 -1.80
N LEU A 209 -15.73 -5.62 -2.86
CA LEU A 209 -15.49 -4.81 -4.06
C LEU A 209 -16.79 -4.50 -4.80
N GLN A 210 -17.75 -5.43 -4.89
CA GLN A 210 -19.08 -5.19 -5.46
C GLN A 210 -19.84 -4.09 -4.70
N ILE A 211 -19.77 -4.08 -3.35
CA ILE A 211 -20.36 -3.03 -2.54
C ILE A 211 -19.74 -1.67 -2.87
N ILE A 212 -18.41 -1.60 -2.96
CA ILE A 212 -17.70 -0.37 -3.29
C ILE A 212 -18.04 0.09 -4.71
N GLU A 213 -18.03 -0.80 -5.69
CA GLU A 213 -18.38 -0.48 -7.08
C GLU A 213 -19.78 0.16 -7.17
N LYS A 214 -20.74 -0.40 -6.46
CA LYS A 214 -22.14 0.01 -6.52
C LYS A 214 -22.48 1.21 -5.64
N ASP A 215 -22.00 1.22 -4.39
CA ASP A 215 -22.54 2.08 -3.33
C ASP A 215 -21.52 3.08 -2.76
N ARG A 216 -20.29 3.16 -3.32
CA ARG A 216 -19.17 3.98 -2.78
C ARG A 216 -19.54 5.43 -2.53
N GLU A 217 -20.24 6.08 -3.44
CA GLU A 217 -20.60 7.50 -3.31
C GLU A 217 -21.45 7.75 -2.06
N MET A 218 -22.49 6.95 -1.87
CA MET A 218 -23.36 7.05 -0.70
C MET A 218 -22.62 6.71 0.60
N LEU A 219 -21.84 5.62 0.59
CA LEU A 219 -21.16 5.12 1.79
C LEU A 219 -20.09 6.11 2.25
N PHE A 220 -19.26 6.61 1.32
CA PHE A 220 -18.18 7.53 1.68
C PHE A 220 -18.66 8.94 1.96
N ALA A 221 -19.72 9.44 1.31
CA ALA A 221 -20.35 10.68 1.69
C ALA A 221 -20.91 10.63 3.14
N ALA A 222 -21.54 9.50 3.52
CA ALA A 222 -22.02 9.31 4.88
C ALA A 222 -20.85 9.22 5.89
N TYR A 223 -19.75 8.56 5.54
CA TYR A 223 -18.55 8.48 6.37
C TYR A 223 -17.90 9.86 6.56
N SER A 224 -17.66 10.61 5.49
CA SER A 224 -17.04 11.94 5.53
C SER A 224 -17.86 12.92 6.37
N ARG A 225 -19.20 12.89 6.25
CA ARG A 225 -20.09 13.70 7.09
C ARG A 225 -19.91 13.36 8.58
N ARG A 226 -19.92 12.08 8.96
CA ARG A 226 -19.73 11.66 10.35
C ARG A 226 -18.35 12.07 10.89
N LEU A 227 -17.33 12.00 10.07
CA LEU A 227 -15.99 12.41 10.44
C LEU A 227 -15.91 13.93 10.65
N ALA A 228 -16.56 14.71 9.80
CA ALA A 228 -16.66 16.16 9.96
C ALA A 228 -17.42 16.54 11.24
N GLU A 229 -18.56 15.89 11.50
CA GLU A 229 -19.33 16.08 12.73
C GLU A 229 -18.53 15.72 14.00
N PHE A 230 -17.76 14.62 13.94
CA PHE A 230 -16.86 14.23 15.04
C PHE A 230 -15.80 15.29 15.29
N ARG A 231 -15.11 15.73 14.24
CA ARG A 231 -14.08 16.77 14.34
C ARG A 231 -14.65 18.08 14.89
N ASP A 232 -15.85 18.46 14.46
CA ASP A 232 -16.52 19.67 14.97
C ASP A 232 -16.84 19.58 16.46
N LYS A 233 -17.40 18.46 16.89
CA LYS A 233 -17.72 18.22 18.32
C LYS A 233 -16.47 18.18 19.20
N THR A 234 -15.33 17.80 18.68
CA THR A 234 -14.08 17.67 19.46
C THR A 234 -13.25 18.95 19.52
N LYS A 235 -13.59 20.00 18.74
CA LYS A 235 -12.86 21.28 18.74
C LYS A 235 -12.77 21.97 20.12
N ASN A 236 -13.78 21.78 20.96
CA ASN A 236 -13.89 22.44 22.26
C ASN A 236 -13.42 21.56 23.44
N LEU A 237 -12.83 20.41 23.18
CA LEU A 237 -12.28 19.56 24.23
C LEU A 237 -11.06 20.26 24.88
N LYS A 238 -11.03 20.28 26.23
CA LYS A 238 -9.98 20.98 26.97
C LYS A 238 -8.75 20.12 27.23
N THR A 239 -8.91 18.82 27.27
CA THR A 239 -7.85 17.87 27.70
C THR A 239 -7.38 16.95 26.58
N LEU A 240 -8.04 16.97 25.45
CA LEU A 240 -7.72 16.15 24.27
C LEU A 240 -7.69 17.04 23.03
N GLN A 241 -6.75 16.78 22.15
CA GLN A 241 -6.66 17.40 20.82
C GLN A 241 -6.78 16.31 19.76
N VAL A 242 -7.73 16.48 18.83
CA VAL A 242 -7.80 15.65 17.62
C VAL A 242 -6.97 16.30 16.55
N LEU A 243 -5.90 15.65 16.11
CA LEU A 243 -5.00 16.16 15.09
C LEU A 243 -5.73 16.36 13.76
N GLN A 244 -5.42 17.43 13.09
CA GLN A 244 -5.97 17.83 11.80
C GLN A 244 -4.85 17.79 10.73
N PRO A 245 -5.18 17.62 9.44
CA PRO A 245 -4.17 17.70 8.37
C PRO A 245 -3.34 18.99 8.40
N SER A 246 -3.95 20.12 8.82
CA SER A 246 -3.28 21.42 8.97
C SER A 246 -2.19 21.43 10.05
N ASP A 247 -2.22 20.51 11.01
CA ASP A 247 -1.21 20.41 12.07
C ASP A 247 0.12 19.87 11.53
N PHE A 248 0.09 19.20 10.38
CA PHE A 248 1.25 18.62 9.70
C PHE A 248 1.76 19.45 8.52
N SER A 249 1.00 20.43 8.04
CA SER A 249 1.34 21.27 6.87
C SER A 249 2.33 22.38 7.14
N LYS A 250 2.80 22.55 8.39
CA LYS A 250 3.72 23.60 8.81
C LYS A 250 5.12 23.10 9.15
N GLN A 251 5.44 21.89 8.74
CA GLN A 251 6.77 21.29 8.97
C GLN A 251 7.56 21.19 7.68
#